data_18fd4876be564bea61f5a26ce35fcd06
#
_entry.id   18fd4876be564bea61f5a26ce35fcd06
#
_cell.length_a   1.000
_cell.length_b   1.000
_cell.length_c   1.000
_cell.angle_alpha   90.00
_cell.angle_beta   90.00
_cell.angle_gamma   90.00
#
_symmetry.space_group_name_H-M   'P 1'
#
loop_
_entity.id
_entity.type
_entity.pdbx_description
1 polymer ?
#
loop_
_entity_poly.entity_id
_entity_poly.type
_entity_poly.pdbx_seq_one_letter_code
_entity_poly.pdbx_strand_id
1 'polypeptide(L)'
;AFGCAPETPINYAGPTDDWPQAGGAQGGGHYSTVTQITKDNVPSLEIAWTHRSGDYHEGGNTIDGVVEDEPFQTSLQVTPVLFEDTLYYCTPYNRVFALDPNTGIERWSYDPEVAEENRGGPCRGVATWTSSLISADAVCQTRILTGTVDGRLIALDAKSGKTCADFGANGTVNALEGLGEHPL
;
A
#
# COMPACT_ATOMS: atom_id res chain seq x y z
N ALA A 1 -28.80 -5.47 17.03
CA ALA A 1 -28.85 -5.84 15.63
C ALA A 1 -28.01 -4.81 14.88
N PHE A 2 -26.79 -5.15 14.47
CA PHE A 2 -26.00 -4.35 13.56
C PHE A 2 -26.62 -4.54 12.17
N GLY A 3 -27.33 -3.53 11.68
CA GLY A 3 -27.79 -3.51 10.31
C GLY A 3 -26.59 -3.34 9.41
N CYS A 4 -26.35 -4.28 8.49
CA CYS A 4 -25.45 -4.03 7.37
C CYS A 4 -25.97 -2.79 6.63
N ALA A 5 -25.09 -1.80 6.39
CA ALA A 5 -25.41 -0.73 5.46
C ALA A 5 -25.74 -1.34 4.09
N PRO A 6 -26.66 -0.75 3.32
CA PRO A 6 -26.96 -1.26 2.00
C PRO A 6 -25.66 -1.29 1.17
N GLU A 7 -25.38 -2.45 0.57
CA GLU A 7 -24.24 -2.60 -0.32
C GLU A 7 -24.36 -1.61 -1.48
N THR A 8 -23.40 -0.74 -1.64
CA THR A 8 -23.29 0.09 -2.82
C THR A 8 -23.06 -0.82 -4.03
N PRO A 9 -23.79 -0.65 -5.13
CA PRO A 9 -23.56 -1.46 -6.33
C PRO A 9 -22.11 -1.36 -6.78
N ILE A 10 -21.49 -2.50 -7.08
CA ILE A 10 -20.12 -2.54 -7.58
C ILE A 10 -20.05 -1.83 -8.91
N ASN A 11 -19.18 -0.82 -9.00
CA ASN A 11 -18.94 -0.10 -10.25
C ASN A 11 -17.84 -0.81 -11.05
N TYR A 12 -18.21 -1.46 -12.14
CA TYR A 12 -17.26 -2.13 -13.04
C TYR A 12 -16.73 -1.23 -14.16
N ALA A 13 -17.19 0.03 -14.26
CA ALA A 13 -16.73 0.95 -15.30
C ALA A 13 -15.28 1.43 -15.11
N GLY A 14 -14.70 1.14 -13.94
CA GLY A 14 -13.35 1.59 -13.56
C GLY A 14 -13.31 3.05 -13.09
N PRO A 15 -12.26 3.43 -12.37
CA PRO A 15 -12.03 4.82 -12.00
C PRO A 15 -11.62 5.64 -13.22
N THR A 16 -12.01 6.91 -13.24
CA THR A 16 -11.61 7.85 -14.29
C THR A 16 -10.42 8.72 -13.87
N ASP A 17 -10.39 9.12 -12.61
CA ASP A 17 -9.39 10.07 -12.08
C ASP A 17 -8.49 9.43 -11.01
N ASP A 18 -9.03 8.54 -10.18
CA ASP A 18 -8.32 7.84 -9.13
C ASP A 18 -8.14 6.34 -9.44
N TRP A 19 -7.19 5.70 -8.77
CA TRP A 19 -6.99 4.25 -8.76
C TRP A 19 -6.94 3.76 -7.31
N PRO A 20 -8.08 3.80 -6.57
CA PRO A 20 -8.10 3.65 -5.11
C PRO A 20 -7.87 2.23 -4.60
N GLN A 21 -7.82 1.25 -5.50
CA GLN A 21 -7.63 -0.17 -5.18
C GLN A 21 -6.72 -0.83 -6.20
N ALA A 22 -6.09 -1.94 -5.86
CA ALA A 22 -5.18 -2.68 -6.73
C ALA A 22 -5.78 -3.02 -8.11
N GLY A 23 -7.08 -3.25 -8.18
CA GLY A 23 -7.80 -3.51 -9.44
C GLY A 23 -8.44 -2.27 -10.08
N GLY A 24 -8.18 -1.09 -9.56
CA GLY A 24 -8.73 0.19 -10.01
C GLY A 24 -10.05 0.55 -9.33
N ALA A 25 -11.09 -0.21 -9.55
CA ALA A 25 -12.40 -0.04 -8.91
C ALA A 25 -12.74 -1.23 -8.02
N GLN A 26 -13.81 -1.12 -7.23
CA GLN A 26 -14.28 -2.16 -6.32
C GLN A 26 -14.54 -3.52 -7.01
N GLY A 27 -14.81 -3.53 -8.31
CA GLY A 27 -14.96 -4.75 -9.11
C GLY A 27 -13.65 -5.38 -9.57
N GLY A 28 -12.50 -4.73 -9.38
CA GLY A 28 -11.18 -5.26 -9.71
C GLY A 28 -10.92 -5.48 -11.19
N GLY A 29 -11.53 -4.69 -12.06
CA GLY A 29 -11.52 -4.91 -13.52
C GLY A 29 -10.17 -4.61 -14.22
N HIS A 30 -9.21 -3.99 -13.55
CA HIS A 30 -7.93 -3.53 -14.13
C HIS A 30 -8.09 -2.70 -15.41
N TYR A 31 -9.18 -1.99 -15.52
CA TYR A 31 -9.52 -1.19 -16.69
C TYR A 31 -9.66 0.29 -16.31
N SER A 32 -9.02 1.15 -17.10
CA SER A 32 -9.17 2.60 -17.03
C SER A 32 -9.89 3.11 -18.27
N THR A 33 -10.82 4.04 -18.08
CA THR A 33 -11.51 4.75 -19.17
C THR A 33 -10.68 5.92 -19.73
N VAL A 34 -9.52 6.19 -19.17
CA VAL A 34 -8.61 7.26 -19.59
C VAL A 34 -8.04 6.96 -20.97
N THR A 35 -8.01 7.96 -21.84
CA THR A 35 -7.67 7.79 -23.26
C THR A 35 -6.39 8.55 -23.68
N GLN A 36 -5.64 9.14 -22.73
CA GLN A 36 -4.44 9.91 -23.05
C GLN A 36 -3.31 9.03 -23.63
N ILE A 37 -3.21 7.77 -23.20
CA ILE A 37 -2.22 6.83 -23.72
C ILE A 37 -2.87 5.99 -24.82
N THR A 38 -2.28 6.01 -25.99
CA THR A 38 -2.77 5.35 -27.20
C THR A 38 -1.65 4.52 -27.84
N LYS A 39 -2.00 3.66 -28.79
CA LYS A 39 -1.01 2.90 -29.57
C LYS A 39 -0.01 3.80 -30.30
N ASP A 40 -0.45 5.00 -30.67
CA ASP A 40 0.37 5.93 -31.46
C ASP A 40 1.39 6.69 -30.60
N ASN A 41 1.05 6.97 -29.32
CA ASN A 41 1.93 7.74 -28.44
C ASN A 41 2.72 6.89 -27.42
N VAL A 42 2.38 5.61 -27.21
CA VAL A 42 3.14 4.70 -26.33
C VAL A 42 4.65 4.71 -26.64
N PRO A 43 5.12 4.67 -27.90
CA PRO A 43 6.55 4.67 -28.19
C PRO A 43 7.29 5.97 -27.79
N SER A 44 6.56 7.07 -27.54
CA SER A 44 7.12 8.37 -27.14
C SER A 44 7.01 8.67 -25.66
N LEU A 45 6.57 7.69 -24.85
CA LEU A 45 6.53 7.87 -23.40
C LEU A 45 7.94 7.93 -22.82
N GLU A 46 8.15 8.88 -21.92
CA GLU A 46 9.38 9.06 -21.17
C GLU A 46 9.13 8.89 -19.67
N ILE A 47 10.19 8.56 -18.93
CA ILE A 47 10.13 8.49 -17.46
C ILE A 47 9.95 9.91 -16.92
N ALA A 48 8.80 10.19 -16.32
CA ALA A 48 8.52 11.50 -15.74
C ALA A 48 9.35 11.74 -14.45
N TRP A 49 9.46 10.73 -13.62
CA TRP A 49 10.23 10.77 -12.37
C TRP A 49 10.53 9.35 -11.86
N THR A 50 11.43 9.26 -10.90
CA THR A 50 11.78 8.00 -10.22
C THR A 50 11.84 8.25 -8.71
N HIS A 51 11.15 7.42 -7.94
CA HIS A 51 11.28 7.38 -6.48
C HIS A 51 12.11 6.16 -6.06
N ARG A 52 13.01 6.34 -5.09
CA ARG A 52 13.86 5.27 -4.53
C ARG A 52 13.55 5.11 -3.06
N SER A 53 12.88 4.02 -2.69
CA SER A 53 12.53 3.73 -1.29
C SER A 53 13.76 3.45 -0.40
N GLY A 54 14.85 2.98 -0.98
CA GLY A 54 16.00 2.51 -0.24
C GLY A 54 15.89 1.07 0.29
N ASP A 55 14.76 0.40 0.08
CA ASP A 55 14.53 -0.98 0.51
C ASP A 55 15.04 -1.93 -0.57
N TYR A 56 16.34 -2.06 -0.66
CA TYR A 56 16.99 -2.92 -1.63
C TYR A 56 18.01 -3.84 -0.95
N HIS A 57 17.89 -5.14 -1.22
CA HIS A 57 18.86 -6.14 -0.81
C HIS A 57 19.01 -7.17 -1.93
N GLU A 58 20.23 -7.42 -2.37
CA GLU A 58 20.51 -8.31 -3.51
C GLU A 58 20.30 -9.80 -3.20
N GLY A 59 20.16 -10.15 -1.93
CA GLY A 59 20.27 -11.52 -1.46
C GLY A 59 21.73 -11.96 -1.28
N GLY A 60 21.94 -13.06 -0.59
CA GLY A 60 23.27 -13.62 -0.37
C GLY A 60 23.93 -14.09 -1.66
N ASN A 61 25.22 -13.80 -1.82
CA ASN A 61 26.01 -14.41 -2.88
C ASN A 61 26.25 -15.89 -2.56
N THR A 62 25.91 -16.76 -3.51
CA THR A 62 26.33 -18.16 -3.44
C THR A 62 27.80 -18.23 -3.81
N ILE A 63 28.70 -18.34 -2.83
CA ILE A 63 30.12 -18.62 -3.07
C ILE A 63 30.29 -20.13 -2.87
N ASP A 64 30.81 -20.83 -3.89
CA ASP A 64 31.09 -22.26 -3.90
C ASP A 64 29.90 -23.18 -3.52
N GLY A 65 28.66 -22.77 -3.83
CA GLY A 65 27.46 -23.56 -3.54
C GLY A 65 26.99 -23.51 -2.09
N VAL A 66 27.61 -22.69 -1.24
CA VAL A 66 27.16 -22.39 0.10
C VAL A 66 26.43 -21.05 0.06
N VAL A 67 25.16 -21.06 0.41
CA VAL A 67 24.41 -19.84 0.68
C VAL A 67 24.91 -19.34 2.04
N GLU A 68 25.77 -18.33 2.05
CA GLU A 68 26.05 -17.63 3.28
C GLU A 68 24.74 -16.96 3.74
N ASP A 69 24.52 -16.96 5.02
CA ASP A 69 23.29 -16.70 5.79
C ASP A 69 22.73 -15.27 5.61
N GLU A 70 22.56 -14.84 4.35
CA GLU A 70 21.95 -13.57 4.02
C GLU A 70 20.49 -13.78 3.62
N PRO A 71 19.58 -13.16 4.35
CA PRO A 71 18.17 -13.32 4.09
C PRO A 71 17.77 -12.56 2.82
N PHE A 72 16.93 -13.14 2.05
CA PHE A 72 15.97 -12.61 1.10
C PHE A 72 16.42 -11.48 0.16
N GLN A 73 16.49 -11.81 -1.13
CA GLN A 73 16.40 -10.81 -2.17
C GLN A 73 15.09 -10.01 -2.03
N THR A 74 15.17 -8.68 -1.95
CA THR A 74 13.98 -7.83 -1.92
C THR A 74 13.32 -7.79 -3.29
N SER A 75 12.00 -7.86 -3.32
CA SER A 75 11.21 -7.75 -4.54
C SER A 75 10.08 -6.75 -4.36
N LEU A 76 10.10 -5.67 -5.12
CA LEU A 76 9.02 -4.70 -5.15
C LEU A 76 7.89 -5.25 -6.03
N GLN A 77 6.84 -5.79 -5.40
CA GLN A 77 5.70 -6.42 -6.09
C GLN A 77 4.38 -5.69 -5.81
N VAL A 78 4.46 -4.43 -5.45
CA VAL A 78 3.32 -3.62 -5.07
C VAL A 78 2.54 -3.14 -6.30
N THR A 79 1.22 -3.09 -6.17
CA THR A 79 0.38 -2.25 -7.02
C THR A 79 0.10 -0.94 -6.27
N PRO A 80 0.65 0.20 -6.73
CA PRO A 80 0.35 1.49 -6.13
C PRO A 80 -1.13 1.83 -6.27
N VAL A 81 -1.67 2.59 -5.31
CA VAL A 81 -3.00 3.18 -5.40
C VAL A 81 -2.89 4.69 -5.53
N LEU A 82 -3.72 5.28 -6.40
CA LEU A 82 -3.88 6.71 -6.53
C LEU A 82 -5.22 7.10 -5.91
N PHE A 83 -5.18 7.94 -4.89
CA PHE A 83 -6.38 8.40 -4.20
C PHE A 83 -6.20 9.84 -3.69
N GLU A 84 -7.18 10.70 -3.94
CA GLU A 84 -7.15 12.13 -3.56
C GLU A 84 -5.80 12.79 -3.92
N ASP A 85 -5.41 12.70 -5.19
CA ASP A 85 -4.18 13.29 -5.74
C ASP A 85 -2.89 12.86 -5.01
N THR A 86 -2.88 11.66 -4.43
CA THR A 86 -1.70 11.09 -3.75
C THR A 86 -1.49 9.65 -4.17
N LEU A 87 -0.26 9.32 -4.55
CA LEU A 87 0.15 7.97 -4.89
C LEU A 87 0.69 7.27 -3.64
N TYR A 88 0.03 6.19 -3.23
CA TYR A 88 0.44 5.39 -2.08
C TYR A 88 0.97 4.04 -2.52
N TYR A 89 2.05 3.60 -1.90
CA TYR A 89 2.56 2.25 -2.08
C TYR A 89 3.32 1.78 -0.84
N CYS A 90 3.50 0.46 -0.74
CA CYS A 90 4.31 -0.15 0.31
C CYS A 90 5.54 -0.86 -0.27
N THR A 91 6.52 -1.12 0.57
CA THR A 91 7.82 -1.66 0.19
C THR A 91 8.05 -3.05 0.77
N PRO A 92 9.11 -3.76 0.35
CA PRO A 92 9.49 -5.05 0.96
C PRO A 92 9.76 -5.00 2.46
N TYR A 93 10.12 -3.84 3.01
CA TYR A 93 10.27 -3.65 4.47
C TYR A 93 8.97 -3.20 5.14
N ASN A 94 7.84 -3.29 4.42
CA ASN A 94 6.50 -2.86 4.83
C ASN A 94 6.39 -1.35 5.13
N ARG A 95 7.37 -0.54 4.72
CA ARG A 95 7.23 0.92 4.79
C ARG A 95 6.16 1.39 3.81
N VAL A 96 5.44 2.42 4.20
CA VAL A 96 4.41 3.05 3.36
C VAL A 96 4.90 4.43 2.93
N PHE A 97 4.76 4.73 1.65
CA PHE A 97 5.09 6.02 1.07
C PHE A 97 3.85 6.67 0.46
N ALA A 98 3.74 7.97 0.65
CA ALA A 98 2.78 8.83 -0.04
C ALA A 98 3.55 9.84 -0.89
N LEU A 99 3.32 9.81 -2.19
CA LEU A 99 4.03 10.65 -3.16
C LEU A 99 3.07 11.59 -3.87
N ASP A 100 3.59 12.73 -4.28
CA ASP A 100 2.94 13.55 -5.29
C ASP A 100 3.00 12.82 -6.64
N PRO A 101 1.86 12.53 -7.29
CA PRO A 101 1.82 11.71 -8.50
C PRO A 101 2.46 12.39 -9.71
N ASN A 102 2.56 13.71 -9.72
CA ASN A 102 3.13 14.47 -10.84
C ASN A 102 4.65 14.61 -10.77
N THR A 103 5.18 14.65 -9.55
CA THR A 103 6.61 14.96 -9.33
C THR A 103 7.41 13.83 -8.69
N GLY A 104 6.73 12.83 -8.09
CA GLY A 104 7.36 11.77 -7.30
C GLY A 104 7.93 12.24 -5.97
N ILE A 105 7.67 13.50 -5.57
CA ILE A 105 8.14 14.04 -4.29
C ILE A 105 7.37 13.39 -3.15
N GLU A 106 8.09 12.94 -2.14
CA GLU A 106 7.53 12.34 -0.94
C GLU A 106 6.76 13.39 -0.13
N ARG A 107 5.48 13.11 0.13
CA ARG A 107 4.62 13.89 1.02
C ARG A 107 4.82 13.44 2.47
N TRP A 108 4.88 12.12 2.65
CA TRP A 108 5.23 11.48 3.92
C TRP A 108 5.64 10.01 3.69
N SER A 109 6.32 9.46 4.68
CA SER A 109 6.58 8.03 4.79
C SER A 109 6.32 7.54 6.21
N TYR A 110 6.02 6.25 6.32
CA TYR A 110 5.80 5.55 7.58
C TYR A 110 6.61 4.26 7.60
N ASP A 111 7.39 4.06 8.65
CA ASP A 111 8.11 2.82 8.91
C ASP A 111 7.43 2.08 10.07
N PRO A 112 6.88 0.87 9.85
CA PRO A 112 6.30 0.05 10.91
C PRO A 112 7.35 -0.61 11.80
N GLU A 113 8.64 -0.41 11.55
CA GLU A 113 9.76 -0.98 12.29
C GLU A 113 9.66 -2.52 12.39
N VAL A 114 9.38 -3.17 11.26
CA VAL A 114 9.40 -4.64 11.18
C VAL A 114 10.81 -5.12 11.49
N ALA A 115 10.92 -6.13 12.35
CA ALA A 115 12.19 -6.73 12.72
C ALA A 115 12.98 -7.21 11.48
N GLU A 116 14.29 -7.09 11.51
CA GLU A 116 15.14 -7.32 10.33
C GLU A 116 15.01 -8.74 9.78
N GLU A 117 14.91 -9.73 10.64
CA GLU A 117 14.69 -11.13 10.30
C GLU A 117 13.35 -11.39 9.56
N ASN A 118 12.40 -10.48 9.67
CA ASN A 118 11.10 -10.56 9.01
C ASN A 118 11.01 -9.67 7.76
N ARG A 119 12.07 -8.92 7.43
CA ARG A 119 12.11 -8.07 6.24
C ARG A 119 12.31 -8.91 4.98
N GLY A 120 11.83 -8.42 3.84
CA GLY A 120 12.06 -9.04 2.53
C GLY A 120 10.86 -9.72 1.91
N GLY A 121 9.77 -9.93 2.66
CA GLY A 121 8.51 -10.39 2.11
C GLY A 121 7.86 -9.34 1.19
N PRO A 122 7.17 -9.75 0.11
CA PRO A 122 6.55 -8.79 -0.79
C PRO A 122 5.35 -8.10 -0.13
N CYS A 123 5.38 -6.78 0.01
CA CYS A 123 4.15 -6.02 0.22
C CYS A 123 3.41 -5.89 -1.11
N ARG A 124 2.15 -6.32 -1.16
CA ARG A 124 1.33 -6.35 -2.38
C ARG A 124 0.59 -5.06 -2.64
N GLY A 125 0.36 -4.24 -1.63
CA GLY A 125 -0.36 -2.97 -1.74
C GLY A 125 -0.86 -2.45 -0.42
N VAL A 126 -1.45 -1.28 -0.47
CA VAL A 126 -2.20 -0.66 0.60
C VAL A 126 -3.67 -0.56 0.20
N ALA A 127 -4.56 -0.36 1.16
CA ALA A 127 -5.96 -0.09 0.90
C ALA A 127 -6.36 1.29 1.42
N THR A 128 -7.30 1.93 0.75
CA THR A 128 -7.90 3.19 1.19
C THR A 128 -9.26 2.95 1.83
N TRP A 129 -9.57 3.72 2.86
CA TRP A 129 -10.89 3.73 3.47
C TRP A 129 -11.24 5.13 3.96
N THR A 130 -12.44 5.58 3.67
CA THR A 130 -12.94 6.92 4.03
C THR A 130 -14.18 6.80 4.91
N SER A 131 -14.17 7.45 6.07
CA SER A 131 -15.31 7.52 6.97
C SER A 131 -16.34 8.53 6.46
N SER A 132 -17.59 8.11 6.38
CA SER A 132 -18.72 9.02 6.15
C SER A 132 -19.31 9.59 7.45
N LEU A 133 -18.79 9.18 8.60
CA LEU A 133 -19.34 9.52 9.93
C LEU A 133 -18.68 10.73 10.58
N ILE A 134 -17.49 11.11 10.10
CA ILE A 134 -16.73 12.25 10.64
C ILE A 134 -16.47 13.27 9.55
N SER A 135 -16.14 14.51 9.96
CA SER A 135 -15.89 15.62 9.05
C SER A 135 -14.76 15.28 8.07
N ALA A 136 -14.87 15.74 6.82
CA ALA A 136 -13.87 15.57 5.77
C ALA A 136 -12.47 16.11 6.14
N ASP A 137 -12.39 17.08 7.04
CA ASP A 137 -11.14 17.66 7.51
C ASP A 137 -10.60 17.01 8.79
N ALA A 138 -11.35 16.08 9.38
CA ALA A 138 -10.91 15.40 10.59
C ALA A 138 -9.71 14.50 10.34
N VAL A 139 -8.81 14.43 11.30
CA VAL A 139 -7.70 13.45 11.29
C VAL A 139 -8.27 12.04 11.19
N CYS A 140 -7.67 11.22 10.33
CA CYS A 140 -8.10 9.85 10.07
C CYS A 140 -9.51 9.70 9.47
N GLN A 141 -10.06 10.75 8.87
CA GLN A 141 -11.28 10.63 8.08
C GLN A 141 -11.04 9.73 6.86
N THR A 142 -9.94 9.93 6.15
CA THR A 142 -9.42 8.98 5.15
C THR A 142 -8.20 8.26 5.72
N ARG A 143 -8.18 6.94 5.59
CA ARG A 143 -7.13 6.07 6.13
C ARG A 143 -6.47 5.26 5.04
N ILE A 144 -5.17 5.09 5.19
CA ILE A 144 -4.39 4.10 4.46
C ILE A 144 -4.19 2.91 5.38
N LEU A 145 -4.66 1.75 4.94
CA LEU A 145 -4.55 0.49 5.67
C LEU A 145 -3.42 -0.34 5.06
N THR A 146 -2.54 -0.84 5.91
CA THR A 146 -1.43 -1.70 5.50
C THR A 146 -1.29 -2.89 6.45
N GLY A 147 -1.06 -4.06 5.88
CA GLY A 147 -0.69 -5.25 6.64
C GLY A 147 0.82 -5.42 6.65
N THR A 148 1.37 -5.85 7.77
CA THR A 148 2.80 -6.14 7.90
C THR A 148 3.05 -7.64 7.97
N VAL A 149 4.24 -8.08 7.59
CA VAL A 149 4.64 -9.49 7.58
C VAL A 149 4.61 -10.11 8.99
N ASP A 150 4.78 -9.31 10.04
CA ASP A 150 4.67 -9.72 11.44
C ASP A 150 3.21 -9.77 11.97
N GLY A 151 2.23 -9.69 11.07
CA GLY A 151 0.80 -9.90 11.39
C GLY A 151 0.10 -8.71 12.01
N ARG A 152 0.62 -7.48 11.84
CA ARG A 152 -0.10 -6.27 12.25
C ARG A 152 -0.94 -5.71 11.09
N LEU A 153 -2.11 -5.19 11.39
CA LEU A 153 -2.88 -4.32 10.50
C LEU A 153 -2.81 -2.90 11.07
N ILE A 154 -2.33 -1.97 10.28
CA ILE A 154 -2.04 -0.58 10.68
C ILE A 154 -2.93 0.37 9.88
N ALA A 155 -3.53 1.35 10.56
CA ALA A 155 -4.28 2.43 9.95
C ALA A 155 -3.53 3.75 10.09
N LEU A 156 -3.23 4.39 8.96
CA LEU A 156 -2.54 5.67 8.86
C LEU A 156 -3.50 6.75 8.36
N ASP A 157 -3.40 7.94 8.88
CA ASP A 157 -4.06 9.11 8.32
C ASP A 157 -3.51 9.42 6.93
N ALA A 158 -4.37 9.48 5.93
CA ALA A 158 -3.96 9.64 4.53
C ALA A 158 -3.19 10.94 4.27
N LYS A 159 -3.49 12.01 5.01
CA LYS A 159 -2.86 13.32 4.82
C LYS A 159 -1.48 13.43 5.49
N SER A 160 -1.30 12.78 6.63
CA SER A 160 -0.11 12.99 7.48
C SER A 160 0.78 11.76 7.69
N GLY A 161 0.32 10.56 7.33
CA GLY A 161 1.03 9.30 7.60
C GLY A 161 1.08 8.90 9.09
N LYS A 162 0.42 9.64 9.99
CA LYS A 162 0.36 9.31 11.41
C LYS A 162 -0.64 8.19 11.66
N THR A 163 -0.37 7.36 12.67
CA THR A 163 -1.30 6.29 13.06
C THR A 163 -2.62 6.84 13.56
N CYS A 164 -3.71 6.18 13.20
CA CYS A 164 -5.07 6.54 13.62
C CYS A 164 -5.36 5.96 15.01
N ALA A 165 -5.24 6.77 16.06
CA ALA A 165 -5.30 6.33 17.45
C ALA A 165 -6.61 5.61 17.84
N ASP A 166 -7.69 5.85 17.10
CA ASP A 166 -9.01 5.21 17.29
C ASP A 166 -9.13 3.83 16.61
N PHE A 167 -8.09 3.38 15.90
CA PHE A 167 -8.04 2.06 15.26
C PHE A 167 -7.23 1.09 16.11
N GLY A 168 -7.87 0.06 16.66
CA GLY A 168 -7.22 -0.92 17.52
C GLY A 168 -6.48 -0.30 18.72
N ALA A 169 -5.26 -0.75 18.96
CA ALA A 169 -4.39 -0.16 19.97
C ALA A 169 -3.47 0.89 19.31
N ASN A 170 -3.84 2.18 19.43
CA ASN A 170 -3.08 3.32 18.88
C ASN A 170 -2.74 3.20 17.38
N GLY A 171 -3.72 2.79 16.58
CA GLY A 171 -3.58 2.69 15.13
C GLY A 171 -3.19 1.31 14.63
N THR A 172 -3.12 0.31 15.51
CA THR A 172 -2.66 -1.03 15.15
C THR A 172 -3.56 -2.12 15.73
N VAL A 173 -3.84 -3.13 14.93
CA VAL A 173 -4.50 -4.38 15.34
C VAL A 173 -3.53 -5.53 15.11
N ASN A 174 -3.41 -6.41 16.10
CA ASN A 174 -2.69 -7.68 15.94
C ASN A 174 -3.62 -8.68 15.25
N ALA A 175 -3.37 -8.98 13.97
CA ALA A 175 -4.17 -9.90 13.19
C ALA A 175 -3.90 -11.38 13.53
N LEU A 176 -2.88 -11.67 14.33
CA LEU A 176 -2.57 -13.03 14.80
C LEU A 176 -3.30 -13.38 16.10
N GLU A 177 -3.90 -12.39 16.75
CA GLU A 177 -4.63 -12.62 18.00
C GLU A 177 -5.81 -13.57 17.77
N GLY A 178 -5.86 -14.65 18.54
CA GLY A 178 -6.93 -15.65 18.48
C GLY A 178 -6.74 -16.74 17.42
N LEU A 179 -5.66 -16.72 16.63
CA LEU A 179 -5.39 -17.78 15.65
C LEU A 179 -4.76 -19.04 16.26
N GLY A 180 -4.40 -19.03 17.56
CA GLY A 180 -3.69 -20.10 18.22
C GLY A 180 -2.20 -20.12 17.90
N GLU A 181 -1.49 -21.12 18.45
CA GLU A 181 -0.08 -21.34 18.13
C GLU A 181 0.04 -21.95 16.72
N HIS A 182 0.20 -21.13 15.72
CA HIS A 182 0.68 -21.57 14.41
C HIS A 182 2.17 -21.24 14.34
N PRO A 183 3.05 -22.25 14.21
CA PRO A 183 4.44 -21.98 13.87
C PRO A 183 4.45 -21.38 12.45
N LEU A 184 4.97 -20.16 12.33
CA LEU A 184 5.33 -19.56 11.06
C LEU A 184 6.53 -20.29 10.47
#